data_7ea3d88cf29a1251cb7f096071cd9870
#
_entry.id   7ea3d88cf29a1251cb7f096071cd9870
#
_cell.length_a   1.000
_cell.length_b   1.000
_cell.length_c   1.000
_cell.angle_alpha   90.00
_cell.angle_beta   90.00
_cell.angle_gamma   90.00
#
_symmetry.space_group_name_H-M   'P 1'
#
loop_
_entity.id
_entity.type
_entity.pdbx_description
1 polymer ?
#
loop_
_entity_poly.entity_id
_entity_poly.type
_entity_poly.pdbx_seq_one_letter_code
_entity_poly.pdbx_strand_id
1 'polypeptide(L)'
;MELSVHTFVSLDGVMQGPGGVQEDPSGGFDRGGWLVPHTTEGQLEPVGEWFGRADAILLGRTTFEMMRTYWSQVTDPDNVVATALNTGQKYVVSNTLTDAGAAWGKTTVLRGEDVVEQVRRLREQPGGELQVHGSWQLVRTLHDAGLVDVHRLIQFPVVVGAGKRLFDGGAVPSAYRITESHVAAGGSGAVALTLRRTASGTTGAGEFVVRDGRESTA
;
A
#
# COMPACT_ATOMS: atom_id res chain seq x y z
N MET A 1 12.24 -11.70 3.77
CA MET A 1 10.90 -11.40 3.18
C MET A 1 11.00 -10.27 2.16
N GLU A 2 10.24 -10.33 1.05
CA GLU A 2 10.05 -9.22 0.11
C GLU A 2 9.11 -8.17 0.74
N LEU A 3 9.40 -6.88 0.62
CA LEU A 3 8.54 -5.83 1.15
C LEU A 3 7.64 -5.28 0.04
N SER A 4 6.34 -5.45 0.21
CA SER A 4 5.32 -4.96 -0.72
C SER A 4 4.41 -3.92 -0.08
N VAL A 5 4.04 -2.90 -0.85
CA VAL A 5 3.08 -1.86 -0.46
C VAL A 5 1.79 -2.06 -1.23
N HIS A 6 0.67 -2.09 -0.52
CA HIS A 6 -0.65 -2.31 -1.07
C HIS A 6 -1.53 -1.09 -0.83
N THR A 7 -2.06 -0.49 -1.88
CA THR A 7 -2.77 0.79 -1.76
C THR A 7 -3.83 0.96 -2.86
N PHE A 8 -4.97 1.50 -2.47
CA PHE A 8 -5.94 2.08 -3.40
C PHE A 8 -5.52 3.50 -3.72
N VAL A 9 -5.55 3.88 -4.99
CA VAL A 9 -5.20 5.22 -5.44
C VAL A 9 -6.21 5.74 -6.46
N SER A 10 -6.50 7.02 -6.38
CA SER A 10 -7.25 7.74 -7.40
C SER A 10 -6.39 8.05 -8.62
N LEU A 11 -6.98 8.54 -9.72
CA LEU A 11 -6.24 8.97 -10.91
C LEU A 11 -5.22 10.07 -10.61
N ASP A 12 -5.52 10.95 -9.65
CA ASP A 12 -4.61 12.00 -9.18
C ASP A 12 -3.74 11.58 -7.99
N GLY A 13 -3.65 10.25 -7.71
CA GLY A 13 -2.74 9.64 -6.76
C GLY A 13 -3.14 9.73 -5.30
N VAL A 14 -4.35 10.18 -4.98
CA VAL A 14 -4.85 10.24 -3.59
C VAL A 14 -5.08 8.83 -3.06
N MET A 15 -4.58 8.56 -1.85
CA MET A 15 -4.74 7.31 -1.13
C MET A 15 -5.47 7.48 0.22
N GLN A 16 -5.81 8.71 0.61
CA GLN A 16 -6.44 9.01 1.90
C GLN A 16 -7.89 8.56 1.94
N GLY A 17 -8.26 7.82 3.00
CA GLY A 17 -9.63 7.50 3.35
C GLY A 17 -10.48 6.86 2.24
N PRO A 18 -10.01 5.85 1.50
CA PRO A 18 -10.73 5.34 0.33
C PRO A 18 -12.03 4.61 0.68
N GLY A 19 -12.05 3.87 1.79
CA GLY A 19 -13.12 2.90 2.11
C GLY A 19 -14.24 3.42 3.00
N GLY A 20 -14.09 4.61 3.62
CA GLY A 20 -15.10 5.13 4.52
C GLY A 20 -15.06 6.65 4.68
N VAL A 21 -16.24 7.26 4.85
CA VAL A 21 -16.39 8.74 4.98
C VAL A 21 -15.57 9.28 6.15
N GLN A 22 -15.45 8.50 7.24
CA GLN A 22 -14.72 8.89 8.45
C GLN A 22 -13.42 8.11 8.63
N GLU A 23 -12.91 7.46 7.58
CA GLU A 23 -11.71 6.60 7.67
C GLU A 23 -10.45 7.41 8.03
N ASP A 24 -10.25 8.55 7.38
CA ASP A 24 -9.14 9.45 7.68
C ASP A 24 -9.52 10.92 7.39
N PRO A 25 -10.18 11.62 8.31
CA PRO A 25 -10.55 13.03 8.14
C PRO A 25 -9.40 13.99 8.47
N SER A 26 -8.20 13.50 8.74
CA SER A 26 -7.05 14.34 9.12
C SER A 26 -6.71 15.35 8.02
N GLY A 27 -6.21 16.52 8.42
CA GLY A 27 -5.91 17.61 7.50
C GLY A 27 -7.15 18.29 6.89
N GLY A 28 -8.34 18.05 7.46
CA GLY A 28 -9.60 18.59 6.94
C GLY A 28 -10.11 17.85 5.69
N PHE A 29 -9.69 16.62 5.46
CA PHE A 29 -10.15 15.83 4.32
C PHE A 29 -11.60 15.40 4.50
N ASP A 30 -12.45 15.84 3.60
CA ASP A 30 -13.92 15.67 3.63
C ASP A 30 -14.45 14.72 2.51
N ARG A 31 -13.55 14.08 1.76
CA ARG A 31 -13.90 13.24 0.60
C ARG A 31 -13.65 11.76 0.86
N GLY A 32 -13.71 11.32 2.13
CA GLY A 32 -13.56 9.92 2.52
C GLY A 32 -14.63 9.02 1.89
N GLY A 33 -14.30 7.75 1.67
CA GLY A 33 -15.18 6.77 1.03
C GLY A 33 -15.28 6.91 -0.49
N TRP A 34 -14.38 7.66 -1.12
CA TRP A 34 -14.41 7.96 -2.56
C TRP A 34 -14.34 6.72 -3.46
N LEU A 35 -13.78 5.64 -2.97
CA LEU A 35 -13.68 4.38 -3.72
C LEU A 35 -15.05 3.66 -3.78
N VAL A 36 -15.87 3.73 -2.71
CA VAL A 36 -17.04 2.87 -2.51
C VAL A 36 -18.07 2.96 -3.66
N PRO A 37 -18.43 4.16 -4.17
CA PRO A 37 -19.37 4.28 -5.30
C PRO A 37 -18.85 3.67 -6.61
N HIS A 38 -17.54 3.41 -6.69
CA HIS A 38 -16.86 2.89 -7.87
C HIS A 38 -16.45 1.43 -7.73
N THR A 39 -16.86 0.77 -6.62
CA THR A 39 -16.58 -0.64 -6.38
C THR A 39 -17.65 -1.51 -7.04
N THR A 40 -17.21 -2.54 -7.77
CA THR A 40 -18.07 -3.56 -8.37
C THR A 40 -17.70 -4.94 -7.84
N GLU A 41 -18.61 -5.90 -7.99
CA GLU A 41 -18.35 -7.30 -7.64
C GLU A 41 -17.13 -7.82 -8.41
N GLY A 42 -16.26 -8.57 -7.76
CA GLY A 42 -15.01 -9.11 -8.34
C GLY A 42 -13.85 -8.13 -8.43
N GLN A 43 -14.09 -6.83 -8.27
CA GLN A 43 -13.02 -5.83 -8.38
C GLN A 43 -11.97 -5.94 -7.26
N LEU A 44 -12.34 -6.43 -6.10
CA LEU A 44 -11.47 -6.62 -4.96
C LEU A 44 -10.87 -8.03 -4.87
N GLU A 45 -11.13 -8.90 -5.85
CA GLU A 45 -10.50 -10.23 -5.91
C GLU A 45 -8.96 -10.17 -5.79
N PRO A 46 -8.25 -9.25 -6.47
CA PRO A 46 -6.80 -9.13 -6.29
C PRO A 46 -6.37 -8.85 -4.84
N VAL A 47 -7.22 -8.17 -4.06
CA VAL A 47 -6.94 -7.89 -2.65
C VAL A 47 -6.90 -9.18 -1.84
N GLY A 48 -7.88 -10.08 -2.04
CA GLY A 48 -7.89 -11.41 -1.42
C GLY A 48 -6.66 -12.24 -1.79
N GLU A 49 -6.28 -12.25 -3.06
CA GLU A 49 -5.07 -12.93 -3.52
C GLU A 49 -3.80 -12.36 -2.88
N TRP A 50 -3.71 -11.04 -2.74
CA TRP A 50 -2.57 -10.39 -2.10
C TRP A 50 -2.47 -10.77 -0.63
N PHE A 51 -3.57 -10.68 0.13
CA PHE A 51 -3.60 -11.09 1.53
C PHE A 51 -3.27 -12.57 1.72
N GLY A 52 -3.65 -13.43 0.77
CA GLY A 52 -3.30 -14.85 0.78
C GLY A 52 -1.79 -15.14 0.67
N ARG A 53 -0.99 -14.17 0.22
CA ARG A 53 0.49 -14.27 0.12
C ARG A 53 1.22 -13.69 1.33
N ALA A 54 0.50 -13.07 2.28
CA ALA A 54 1.13 -12.37 3.40
C ALA A 54 1.69 -13.35 4.43
N ASP A 55 2.99 -13.34 4.66
CA ASP A 55 3.59 -13.98 5.84
C ASP A 55 3.51 -13.07 7.07
N ALA A 56 3.59 -11.75 6.84
CA ALA A 56 3.41 -10.75 7.88
C ALA A 56 2.83 -9.44 7.31
N ILE A 57 2.15 -8.68 8.15
CA ILE A 57 1.54 -7.40 7.80
C ILE A 57 2.18 -6.31 8.67
N LEU A 58 2.62 -5.22 8.04
CA LEU A 58 3.24 -4.07 8.69
C LEU A 58 2.34 -2.84 8.55
N LEU A 59 1.97 -2.24 9.66
CA LEU A 59 1.01 -1.13 9.73
C LEU A 59 1.56 0.03 10.56
N GLY A 60 1.19 1.25 10.19
CA GLY A 60 1.23 2.38 11.10
C GLY A 60 0.05 2.33 12.08
N ARG A 61 0.19 3.02 13.21
CA ARG A 61 -0.80 2.98 14.30
C ARG A 61 -2.23 3.28 13.82
N THR A 62 -2.45 4.39 13.11
CA THR A 62 -3.79 4.82 12.70
C THR A 62 -4.47 3.77 11.83
N THR A 63 -3.75 3.22 10.86
CA THR A 63 -4.27 2.15 9.99
C THR A 63 -4.54 0.88 10.78
N PHE A 64 -3.67 0.53 11.72
CA PHE A 64 -3.89 -0.63 12.60
C PHE A 64 -5.17 -0.48 13.43
N GLU A 65 -5.36 0.66 14.10
CA GLU A 65 -6.54 0.92 14.93
C GLU A 65 -7.83 0.90 14.11
N MET A 66 -7.81 1.51 12.91
CA MET A 66 -8.93 1.51 11.98
C MET A 66 -9.25 0.08 11.50
N MET A 67 -8.24 -0.65 11.01
CA MET A 67 -8.42 -2.03 10.55
C MET A 67 -8.90 -2.96 11.67
N ARG A 68 -8.35 -2.84 12.88
CA ARG A 68 -8.78 -3.61 14.03
C ARG A 68 -10.26 -3.38 14.33
N THR A 69 -10.70 -2.13 14.34
CA THR A 69 -12.10 -1.78 14.64
C THR A 69 -13.08 -2.45 13.69
N TYR A 70 -12.75 -2.58 12.44
CA TYR A 70 -13.62 -3.22 11.43
C TYR A 70 -13.39 -4.73 11.34
N TRP A 71 -12.15 -5.16 11.04
CA TRP A 71 -11.86 -6.54 10.67
C TRP A 71 -11.95 -7.53 11.86
N SER A 72 -11.77 -7.07 13.10
CA SER A 72 -11.98 -7.96 14.27
C SER A 72 -13.43 -8.44 14.42
N GLN A 73 -14.38 -7.77 13.76
CA GLN A 73 -15.79 -8.13 13.76
C GLN A 73 -16.17 -9.08 12.62
N VAL A 74 -15.31 -9.22 11.59
CA VAL A 74 -15.54 -10.12 10.46
C VAL A 74 -15.04 -11.51 10.84
N THR A 75 -15.97 -12.42 11.12
CA THR A 75 -15.69 -13.77 11.60
C THR A 75 -15.92 -14.87 10.59
N ASP A 76 -16.27 -14.50 9.35
CA ASP A 76 -16.42 -15.41 8.23
C ASP A 76 -15.09 -16.10 7.90
N PRO A 77 -14.97 -17.44 8.06
CA PRO A 77 -13.73 -18.16 7.83
C PRO A 77 -13.31 -18.19 6.35
N ASP A 78 -14.25 -18.00 5.43
CA ASP A 78 -13.98 -17.97 4.00
C ASP A 78 -13.48 -16.59 3.54
N ASN A 79 -13.54 -15.58 4.40
CA ASN A 79 -12.98 -14.26 4.11
C ASN A 79 -11.45 -14.26 4.33
N VAL A 80 -10.72 -14.35 3.22
CA VAL A 80 -9.23 -14.40 3.23
C VAL A 80 -8.60 -13.19 3.90
N VAL A 81 -9.15 -11.99 3.67
CA VAL A 81 -8.66 -10.73 4.26
C VAL A 81 -8.83 -10.74 5.78
N ALA A 82 -10.04 -11.09 6.24
CA ALA A 82 -10.32 -11.18 7.67
C ALA A 82 -9.45 -12.24 8.35
N THR A 83 -9.30 -13.40 7.73
CA THR A 83 -8.45 -14.48 8.23
C THR A 83 -6.99 -14.05 8.35
N ALA A 84 -6.41 -13.44 7.32
CA ALA A 84 -5.04 -12.93 7.34
C ALA A 84 -4.84 -11.86 8.44
N LEU A 85 -5.76 -10.93 8.56
CA LEU A 85 -5.70 -9.85 9.55
C LEU A 85 -5.94 -10.35 10.98
N ASN A 86 -6.89 -11.25 11.21
CA ASN A 86 -7.24 -11.72 12.56
C ASN A 86 -6.24 -12.75 13.10
N THR A 87 -5.64 -13.57 12.27
CA THR A 87 -4.77 -14.68 12.69
C THR A 87 -3.29 -14.52 12.35
N GLY A 88 -2.97 -13.74 11.29
CA GLY A 88 -1.62 -13.53 10.78
C GLY A 88 -0.74 -12.68 11.70
N GLN A 89 0.57 -12.76 11.49
CA GLN A 89 1.55 -11.91 12.19
C GLN A 89 1.41 -10.46 11.75
N LYS A 90 1.25 -9.54 12.71
CA LYS A 90 1.23 -8.09 12.48
C LYS A 90 2.36 -7.40 13.21
N TYR A 91 2.96 -6.44 12.55
CA TYR A 91 3.88 -5.48 13.14
C TYR A 91 3.26 -4.08 13.07
N VAL A 92 3.30 -3.34 14.18
CA VAL A 92 2.72 -1.99 14.24
C VAL A 92 3.77 -0.99 14.65
N VAL A 93 4.06 -0.04 13.78
CA VAL A 93 4.99 1.05 14.07
C VAL A 93 4.29 2.09 14.93
N SER A 94 4.68 2.18 16.21
CA SER A 94 4.11 3.16 17.13
C SER A 94 4.92 3.28 18.43
N ASN A 95 5.17 4.52 18.85
CA ASN A 95 5.76 4.82 20.15
C ASN A 95 4.72 5.02 21.26
N THR A 96 3.44 5.10 20.90
CA THR A 96 2.36 5.46 21.84
C THR A 96 1.26 4.41 21.96
N LEU A 97 1.23 3.38 21.11
CA LEU A 97 0.27 2.29 21.22
C LEU A 97 0.62 1.44 22.45
N THR A 98 -0.34 1.29 23.37
CA THR A 98 -0.19 0.43 24.54
C THR A 98 -0.32 -1.05 24.16
N ASP A 99 0.17 -1.95 25.03
CA ASP A 99 0.04 -3.38 24.78
C ASP A 99 -1.43 -3.83 24.75
N ALA A 100 -2.28 -3.24 25.62
CA ALA A 100 -3.73 -3.44 25.56
C ALA A 100 -4.34 -2.91 24.25
N GLY A 101 -3.85 -1.78 23.76
CA GLY A 101 -4.23 -1.23 22.44
C GLY A 101 -3.80 -2.10 21.29
N ALA A 102 -2.71 -2.84 21.42
CA ALA A 102 -2.17 -3.76 20.41
C ALA A 102 -2.84 -5.15 20.42
N ALA A 103 -3.74 -5.42 21.34
CA ALA A 103 -4.38 -6.73 21.49
C ALA A 103 -5.32 -7.03 20.31
N TRP A 104 -4.76 -7.61 19.25
CA TRP A 104 -5.47 -8.12 18.08
C TRP A 104 -4.66 -9.24 17.42
N GLY A 105 -4.96 -10.48 17.78
CA GLY A 105 -4.24 -11.66 17.29
C GLY A 105 -2.72 -11.58 17.56
N LYS A 106 -1.91 -12.02 16.62
CA LYS A 106 -0.45 -11.98 16.71
C LYS A 106 0.05 -10.58 16.32
N THR A 107 0.16 -9.68 17.28
CA THR A 107 0.64 -8.30 17.05
C THR A 107 1.91 -8.01 17.85
N THR A 108 2.92 -7.46 17.17
CA THR A 108 4.17 -6.96 17.76
C THR A 108 4.28 -5.47 17.50
N VAL A 109 4.48 -4.67 18.55
CA VAL A 109 4.67 -3.21 18.38
C VAL A 109 6.15 -2.90 18.18
N LEU A 110 6.46 -2.26 17.08
CA LEU A 110 7.79 -1.72 16.77
C LEU A 110 7.90 -0.32 17.36
N ARG A 111 8.76 -0.16 18.38
CA ARG A 111 8.97 1.09 19.09
C ARG A 111 10.36 1.64 18.81
N GLY A 112 10.56 2.92 19.08
CA GLY A 112 11.84 3.59 18.91
C GLY A 112 11.90 4.46 17.65
N GLU A 113 13.06 5.07 17.43
CA GLU A 113 13.25 6.08 16.37
C GLU A 113 13.66 5.45 15.03
N ASP A 114 14.29 4.28 15.04
CA ASP A 114 14.82 3.64 13.82
C ASP A 114 13.89 2.57 13.25
N VAL A 115 12.74 2.99 12.73
CA VAL A 115 11.80 2.10 12.06
C VAL A 115 12.41 1.47 10.80
N VAL A 116 13.27 2.19 10.09
CA VAL A 116 13.90 1.72 8.85
C VAL A 116 14.79 0.51 9.14
N GLU A 117 15.61 0.60 10.18
CA GLU A 117 16.49 -0.51 10.59
C GLU A 117 15.69 -1.71 11.13
N GLN A 118 14.62 -1.47 11.88
CA GLN A 118 13.75 -2.54 12.34
C GLN A 118 13.11 -3.29 11.17
N VAL A 119 12.65 -2.57 10.15
CA VAL A 119 12.06 -3.18 8.95
C VAL A 119 13.13 -3.91 8.12
N ARG A 120 14.37 -3.41 8.03
CA ARG A 120 15.47 -4.16 7.39
C ARG A 120 15.67 -5.52 8.04
N ARG A 121 15.72 -5.59 9.37
CA ARG A 121 15.85 -6.87 10.11
C ARG A 121 14.65 -7.80 9.89
N LEU A 122 13.43 -7.25 9.78
CA LEU A 122 12.26 -8.08 9.43
C LEU A 122 12.39 -8.68 8.02
N ARG A 123 12.90 -7.91 7.06
CA ARG A 123 13.11 -8.41 5.70
C ARG A 123 14.16 -9.54 5.61
N GLU A 124 15.15 -9.54 6.51
CA GLU A 124 16.17 -10.60 6.60
C GLU A 124 15.62 -11.92 7.16
N GLN A 125 14.46 -11.90 7.81
CA GLN A 125 13.82 -13.10 8.31
C GLN A 125 13.33 -14.01 7.17
N PRO A 126 13.33 -15.34 7.35
CA PRO A 126 12.74 -16.25 6.39
C PRO A 126 11.25 -15.96 6.22
N GLY A 127 10.74 -16.19 5.01
CA GLY A 127 9.35 -15.95 4.63
C GLY A 127 9.27 -15.34 3.24
N GLY A 128 8.08 -15.29 2.65
CA GLY A 128 7.81 -14.72 1.34
C GLY A 128 7.62 -13.21 1.40
N GLU A 129 6.52 -12.75 1.99
CA GLU A 129 6.10 -11.36 1.82
C GLU A 129 5.75 -10.66 3.15
N LEU A 130 6.38 -9.50 3.38
CA LEU A 130 6.02 -8.51 4.39
C LEU A 130 5.19 -7.42 3.72
N GLN A 131 3.88 -7.38 4.00
CA GLN A 131 2.94 -6.48 3.34
C GLN A 131 2.67 -5.22 4.16
N VAL A 132 2.76 -4.05 3.53
CA VAL A 132 2.36 -2.77 4.08
C VAL A 132 1.03 -2.37 3.45
N HIS A 133 -0.01 -2.25 4.27
CA HIS A 133 -1.32 -1.81 3.82
C HIS A 133 -1.59 -0.39 4.30
N GLY A 134 -1.77 0.53 3.37
CA GLY A 134 -1.98 1.94 3.68
C GLY A 134 -0.84 2.53 4.51
N SER A 135 -1.18 3.39 5.53
CA SER A 135 -0.20 4.04 6.42
C SER A 135 0.72 5.00 5.65
N TRP A 136 0.16 6.05 5.12
CA TRP A 136 0.82 7.03 4.24
C TRP A 136 2.24 7.42 4.68
N GLN A 137 2.44 7.81 5.94
CA GLN A 137 3.76 8.19 6.44
C GLN A 137 4.75 7.02 6.44
N LEU A 138 4.29 5.82 6.84
CA LEU A 138 5.12 4.62 6.84
C LEU A 138 5.55 4.24 5.43
N VAL A 139 4.62 4.20 4.48
CA VAL A 139 4.91 3.92 3.07
C VAL A 139 5.95 4.89 2.52
N ARG A 140 5.79 6.18 2.80
CA ARG A 140 6.75 7.20 2.39
C ARG A 140 8.14 6.99 3.00
N THR A 141 8.21 6.76 4.31
CA THR A 141 9.48 6.46 5.01
C THR A 141 10.20 5.26 4.40
N LEU A 142 9.46 4.18 4.12
CA LEU A 142 10.03 2.97 3.55
C LEU A 142 10.44 3.15 2.08
N HIS A 143 9.66 3.90 1.30
CA HIS A 143 10.00 4.26 -0.06
C HIS A 143 11.29 5.09 -0.13
N ASP A 144 11.37 6.15 0.67
CA ASP A 144 12.52 7.06 0.71
C ASP A 144 13.80 6.34 1.18
N ALA A 145 13.65 5.34 2.06
CA ALA A 145 14.74 4.46 2.49
C ALA A 145 15.12 3.39 1.45
N GLY A 146 14.43 3.32 0.31
CA GLY A 146 14.68 2.34 -0.74
C GLY A 146 14.31 0.90 -0.37
N LEU A 147 13.43 0.70 0.60
CA LEU A 147 13.08 -0.63 1.11
C LEU A 147 11.91 -1.29 0.37
N VAL A 148 11.12 -0.54 -0.39
CA VAL A 148 9.96 -1.08 -1.11
C VAL A 148 10.42 -1.79 -2.37
N ASP A 149 10.18 -3.09 -2.44
CA ASP A 149 10.49 -3.94 -3.60
C ASP A 149 9.33 -3.93 -4.62
N VAL A 150 8.09 -3.93 -4.10
CA VAL A 150 6.88 -4.05 -4.92
C VAL A 150 5.82 -3.05 -4.46
N HIS A 151 5.20 -2.36 -5.42
CA HIS A 151 3.92 -1.70 -5.20
C HIS A 151 2.80 -2.52 -5.87
N ARG A 152 1.73 -2.79 -5.13
CA ARG A 152 0.47 -3.32 -5.64
C ARG A 152 -0.61 -2.28 -5.45
N LEU A 153 -1.08 -1.76 -6.55
CA LEU A 153 -2.03 -0.66 -6.57
C LEU A 153 -3.33 -1.10 -7.22
N ILE A 154 -4.45 -0.65 -6.67
CA ILE A 154 -5.69 -0.59 -7.44
C ILE A 154 -5.97 0.88 -7.72
N GLN A 155 -5.79 1.26 -8.97
CA GLN A 155 -6.01 2.62 -9.44
C GLN A 155 -7.45 2.78 -9.94
N PHE A 156 -8.17 3.71 -9.33
CA PHE A 156 -9.53 4.06 -9.71
C PHE A 156 -9.52 5.25 -10.67
N PRO A 157 -10.37 5.25 -11.71
CA PRO A 157 -10.45 6.33 -12.70
C PRO A 157 -11.24 7.53 -12.17
N VAL A 158 -10.90 8.01 -10.98
CA VAL A 158 -11.54 9.14 -10.31
C VAL A 158 -10.51 10.18 -9.90
N VAL A 159 -10.86 11.45 -9.96
CA VAL A 159 -10.07 12.57 -9.45
C VAL A 159 -10.70 13.04 -8.15
N VAL A 160 -9.97 12.89 -7.05
CA VAL A 160 -10.42 13.32 -5.73
C VAL A 160 -10.09 14.80 -5.47
N GLY A 161 -8.97 15.27 -5.99
CA GLY A 161 -8.56 16.69 -5.99
C GLY A 161 -7.81 17.12 -4.73
N ALA A 162 -8.10 16.54 -3.57
CA ALA A 162 -7.43 16.86 -2.30
C ALA A 162 -7.10 15.58 -1.54
N GLY A 163 -6.21 15.67 -0.54
CA GLY A 163 -5.83 14.55 0.32
C GLY A 163 -4.38 14.10 0.17
N LYS A 164 -3.98 13.14 1.00
CA LYS A 164 -2.64 12.53 0.99
C LYS A 164 -2.47 11.69 -0.28
N ARG A 165 -1.42 11.97 -1.04
CA ARG A 165 -1.07 11.22 -2.25
C ARG A 165 0.00 10.19 -1.95
N LEU A 166 -0.01 9.07 -2.68
CA LEU A 166 1.00 8.01 -2.55
C LEU A 166 2.40 8.59 -2.80
N PHE A 167 2.54 9.38 -3.86
CA PHE A 167 3.74 10.15 -4.16
C PHE A 167 3.36 11.62 -4.29
N ASP A 168 3.86 12.43 -3.38
CA ASP A 168 3.72 13.90 -3.40
C ASP A 168 5.08 14.57 -3.67
N GLY A 169 5.11 15.89 -3.62
CA GLY A 169 6.35 16.64 -3.78
C GLY A 169 7.41 16.25 -2.74
N GLY A 170 8.59 15.84 -3.20
CA GLY A 170 9.72 15.46 -2.36
C GLY A 170 9.89 13.94 -2.14
N ALA A 171 9.10 13.10 -2.78
CA ALA A 171 9.39 11.65 -2.81
C ALA A 171 10.72 11.38 -3.52
N VAL A 172 11.51 10.44 -3.00
CA VAL A 172 12.78 10.05 -3.62
C VAL A 172 12.52 9.42 -5.00
N PRO A 173 13.11 9.96 -6.08
CA PRO A 173 12.91 9.42 -7.42
C PRO A 173 13.30 7.95 -7.50
N SER A 174 12.40 7.12 -8.01
CA SER A 174 12.60 5.68 -8.10
C SER A 174 11.96 5.12 -9.38
N ALA A 175 12.57 4.09 -9.95
CA ALA A 175 12.08 3.44 -11.15
C ALA A 175 11.50 2.07 -10.84
N TYR A 176 10.34 1.82 -11.42
CA TYR A 176 9.61 0.55 -11.33
C TYR A 176 9.25 0.06 -12.72
N ARG A 177 9.03 -1.23 -12.83
CA ARG A 177 8.49 -1.87 -14.03
C ARG A 177 7.15 -2.51 -13.68
N ILE A 178 6.12 -2.25 -14.48
CA ILE A 178 4.85 -2.98 -14.38
C ILE A 178 5.13 -4.42 -14.80
N THR A 179 4.87 -5.37 -13.90
CA THR A 179 5.03 -6.80 -14.15
C THR A 179 3.69 -7.48 -14.36
N GLU A 180 2.63 -6.92 -13.78
CA GLU A 180 1.26 -7.40 -13.94
C GLU A 180 0.32 -6.22 -14.02
N SER A 181 -0.71 -6.33 -14.86
CA SER A 181 -1.80 -5.37 -14.94
C SER A 181 -3.10 -6.08 -15.27
N HIS A 182 -4.16 -5.72 -14.57
CA HIS A 182 -5.47 -6.29 -14.76
C HIS A 182 -6.54 -5.20 -14.64
N VAL A 183 -7.38 -5.09 -15.66
CA VAL A 183 -8.57 -4.21 -15.59
C VAL A 183 -9.65 -4.97 -14.83
N ALA A 184 -10.14 -4.36 -13.76
CA ALA A 184 -11.15 -5.00 -12.92
C ALA A 184 -12.44 -5.29 -13.69
N ALA A 185 -12.99 -6.46 -13.46
CA ALA A 185 -14.29 -6.86 -14.01
C ALA A 185 -15.42 -5.95 -13.51
N GLY A 186 -16.55 -5.94 -14.18
CA GLY A 186 -17.75 -5.22 -13.73
C GLY A 186 -17.85 -3.75 -14.17
N GLY A 187 -16.95 -3.27 -15.05
CA GLY A 187 -17.11 -1.97 -15.71
C GLY A 187 -16.73 -0.74 -14.88
N SER A 188 -16.13 -0.90 -13.70
CA SER A 188 -15.62 0.24 -12.90
C SER A 188 -14.45 0.98 -13.56
N GLY A 189 -13.73 0.30 -14.47
CA GLY A 189 -12.51 0.81 -15.10
C GLY A 189 -11.31 0.91 -14.16
N ALA A 190 -11.38 0.38 -12.94
CA ALA A 190 -10.23 0.32 -12.05
C ALA A 190 -9.20 -0.69 -12.57
N VAL A 191 -7.93 -0.39 -12.34
CA VAL A 191 -6.79 -1.21 -12.79
C VAL A 191 -5.96 -1.65 -11.60
N ALA A 192 -5.83 -2.98 -11.43
CA ALA A 192 -4.85 -3.55 -10.51
C ALA A 192 -3.48 -3.60 -11.20
N LEU A 193 -2.46 -3.12 -10.51
CA LEU A 193 -1.09 -3.03 -11.01
C LEU A 193 -0.12 -3.64 -10.01
N THR A 194 0.81 -4.47 -10.50
CA THR A 194 2.00 -4.88 -9.74
C THR A 194 3.23 -4.23 -10.37
N LEU A 195 3.90 -3.38 -9.60
CA LEU A 195 5.09 -2.65 -10.02
C LEU A 195 6.28 -3.12 -9.19
N ARG A 196 7.30 -3.68 -9.84
CA ARG A 196 8.55 -4.09 -9.20
C ARG A 196 9.64 -3.06 -9.40
N ARG A 197 10.38 -2.79 -8.33
CA ARG A 197 11.54 -1.91 -8.39
C ARG A 197 12.56 -2.45 -9.40
N THR A 198 13.09 -1.56 -10.25
CA THR A 198 14.14 -1.95 -11.21
C THR A 198 15.47 -2.17 -10.50
N ALA A 199 16.40 -2.91 -11.11
CA ALA A 199 17.71 -3.17 -10.53
C ALA A 199 18.51 -1.89 -10.27
N SER A 200 18.40 -0.87 -11.13
CA SER A 200 19.00 0.45 -10.91
C SER A 200 18.32 1.20 -9.77
N GLY A 201 17.01 0.97 -9.56
CA GLY A 201 16.20 1.65 -8.55
C GLY A 201 16.08 3.17 -8.73
N THR A 202 16.63 3.73 -9.82
CA THR A 202 16.70 5.17 -10.08
C THR A 202 16.02 5.51 -11.40
N THR A 203 15.49 6.73 -11.46
CA THR A 203 15.04 7.31 -12.73
C THR A 203 16.26 7.70 -13.57
N GLY A 204 16.26 7.30 -14.84
CA GLY A 204 17.25 7.80 -15.79
C GLY A 204 16.84 9.16 -16.37
N ALA A 205 17.75 9.81 -17.04
CA ALA A 205 17.48 10.93 -17.92
C ALA A 205 17.91 10.57 -19.34
N GLY A 206 17.18 11.04 -20.34
CA GLY A 206 17.48 10.81 -21.75
C GLY A 206 16.75 11.85 -22.60
N GLU A 207 17.12 11.92 -23.87
CA GLU A 207 16.45 12.80 -24.83
C GLU A 207 16.11 12.06 -26.12
N PHE A 208 15.10 12.55 -26.82
CA PHE A 208 14.82 12.12 -28.18
C PHE A 208 15.69 12.94 -29.13
N VAL A 209 16.40 12.27 -30.03
CA VAL A 209 17.28 12.90 -31.03
C VAL A 209 16.87 12.45 -32.40
N VAL A 210 17.08 13.31 -33.40
CA VAL A 210 16.90 12.95 -34.82
C VAL A 210 18.26 12.58 -35.39
N ARG A 211 18.39 11.34 -35.90
CA ARG A 211 19.57 10.86 -36.65
C ARG A 211 19.09 10.32 -38.00
N ASP A 212 19.69 10.82 -39.08
CA ASP A 212 19.37 10.42 -40.46
C ASP A 212 17.85 10.51 -40.78
N GLY A 213 17.19 11.56 -40.26
CA GLY A 213 15.76 11.79 -40.48
C GLY A 213 14.83 10.85 -39.65
N ARG A 214 15.36 10.08 -38.68
CA ARG A 214 14.61 9.18 -37.84
C ARG A 214 14.76 9.58 -36.38
N GLU A 215 13.66 9.48 -35.63
CA GLU A 215 13.71 9.65 -34.18
C GLU A 215 14.42 8.45 -33.53
N SER A 216 15.27 8.73 -32.55
CA SER A 216 15.94 7.74 -31.72
C SER A 216 16.12 8.29 -30.29
N THR A 217 16.47 7.44 -29.33
CA THR A 217 16.83 7.84 -27.96
C THR A 217 18.36 7.94 -27.83
N ALA A 218 18.82 8.93 -27.08
CA ALA A 218 20.22 9.10 -26.70
C ALA A 218 20.42 8.85 -25.21
#